data_6a1c5512998b1b117177050a70339fa5
#
_entry.id   6a1c5512998b1b117177050a70339fa5
#
_cell.length_a   1.000
_cell.length_b   1.000
_cell.length_c   1.000
_cell.angle_alpha   90.00
_cell.angle_beta   90.00
_cell.angle_gamma   90.00
#
_symmetry.space_group_name_H-M   'P 1'
#
loop_
_entity.id
_entity.type
_entity.pdbx_description
1 polymer ?
#
loop_
_entity_poly.entity_id
_entity_poly.type
_entity_poly.pdbx_seq_one_letter_code
_entity_poly.pdbx_strand_id
1 'polypeptide(L)'
;ISFHNSGNFQLIQKLSFYDTNIKGTPFAYENFVTGQIVFDSGKSIIGDFRMDLYSHKIQTKNNDGKIFEISIDNSFELIIGGKKYSFHELDLIETNNFVILRECLKLENIRLYEFYNKNLKKPIEVTGSAANSGYGKTADPEWVDQSAYVIFYKNKYFEVPKNHKKMIGLKVFNEKDYTKFRKENKINLKKEEDLKQLIAFFN
;
A
#
# COMPACT_ATOMS: atom_id res chain seq x y z
N ILE A 1 18.19 12.10 -15.25
CA ILE A 1 18.71 11.84 -13.90
C ILE A 1 19.80 10.78 -14.04
N SER A 2 21.03 11.15 -13.73
CA SER A 2 22.14 10.20 -13.73
C SER A 2 22.20 9.57 -12.33
N PHE A 3 21.69 8.36 -12.19
CA PHE A 3 21.83 7.58 -10.96
C PHE A 3 23.27 7.06 -10.88
N HIS A 4 24.18 7.83 -10.30
CA HIS A 4 25.52 7.35 -9.98
C HIS A 4 25.45 6.59 -8.66
N ASN A 5 26.01 5.37 -8.65
CA ASN A 5 26.12 4.42 -7.53
C ASN A 5 26.29 5.09 -6.16
N SER A 6 25.21 5.36 -5.47
CA SER A 6 25.24 5.83 -4.09
C SER A 6 24.41 4.87 -3.22
N GLY A 7 25.04 3.78 -2.80
CA GLY A 7 24.42 2.78 -1.94
C GLY A 7 23.85 1.58 -2.71
N ASN A 8 23.25 0.62 -2.00
CA ASN A 8 22.69 -0.64 -2.52
C ASN A 8 21.44 -0.49 -3.42
N PHE A 9 21.37 0.61 -4.16
CA PHE A 9 20.25 0.98 -5.00
C PHE A 9 20.43 0.35 -6.39
N GLN A 10 19.58 -0.62 -6.72
CA GLN A 10 19.59 -1.27 -8.03
C GLN A 10 18.41 -0.80 -8.86
N LEU A 11 18.69 -0.47 -10.12
CA LEU A 11 17.68 -0.18 -11.14
C LEU A 11 17.61 -1.36 -12.09
N ILE A 12 16.42 -1.94 -12.23
CA ILE A 12 16.15 -3.05 -13.14
C ILE A 12 15.26 -2.50 -14.26
N GLN A 13 15.72 -2.58 -15.51
CA GLN A 13 14.90 -2.12 -16.63
C GLN A 13 13.62 -2.95 -16.73
N LYS A 14 12.46 -2.28 -16.76
CA LYS A 14 11.17 -2.94 -16.94
C LYS A 14 10.94 -3.21 -18.41
N LEU A 15 10.82 -4.49 -18.77
CA LEU A 15 10.63 -4.95 -20.15
C LEU A 15 9.18 -5.38 -20.45
N SER A 16 8.38 -5.68 -19.41
CA SER A 16 6.99 -6.10 -19.54
C SER A 16 6.05 -5.10 -18.87
N PHE A 17 4.89 -4.87 -19.48
CA PHE A 17 3.87 -3.95 -19.00
C PHE A 17 2.54 -4.69 -18.85
N TYR A 18 1.64 -4.13 -18.07
CA TYR A 18 0.28 -4.66 -17.96
C TYR A 18 -0.51 -4.42 -19.24
N ASP A 19 -1.48 -5.32 -19.47
CA ASP A 19 -2.42 -5.16 -20.58
C ASP A 19 -3.23 -3.86 -20.40
N THR A 20 -3.31 -3.06 -21.47
CA THR A 20 -4.05 -1.79 -21.47
C THR A 20 -5.56 -1.97 -21.54
N ASN A 21 -6.05 -3.18 -21.86
CA ASN A 21 -7.47 -3.50 -21.91
C ASN A 21 -8.09 -3.78 -20.53
N ILE A 22 -7.29 -3.70 -19.45
CA ILE A 22 -7.77 -3.88 -18.08
C ILE A 22 -8.33 -2.56 -17.57
N LYS A 23 -9.57 -2.57 -17.09
CA LYS A 23 -10.21 -1.37 -16.52
C LYS A 23 -9.48 -0.89 -15.27
N GLY A 24 -9.24 0.42 -15.18
CA GLY A 24 -8.49 1.04 -14.08
C GLY A 24 -6.98 0.93 -14.23
N THR A 25 -6.24 1.05 -13.13
CA THR A 25 -4.78 1.06 -13.12
C THR A 25 -4.22 0.34 -11.90
N PRO A 26 -3.10 -0.39 -12.02
CA PRO A 26 -2.41 -0.98 -10.87
C PRO A 26 -1.63 0.05 -10.05
N PHE A 27 -1.50 1.27 -10.54
CA PHE A 27 -0.66 2.29 -9.93
C PHE A 27 -1.40 3.14 -8.90
N ALA A 28 -0.66 3.69 -7.93
CA ALA A 28 -1.18 4.70 -6.99
C ALA A 28 -1.45 6.04 -7.68
N TYR A 29 -0.59 6.37 -8.64
CA TYR A 29 -0.71 7.54 -9.52
C TYR A 29 -0.59 7.04 -10.95
N GLU A 30 -1.52 7.43 -11.81
CA GLU A 30 -1.51 7.00 -13.21
C GLU A 30 -0.24 7.46 -13.92
N ASN A 31 0.18 8.68 -13.66
CA ASN A 31 1.40 9.27 -14.19
C ASN A 31 2.56 9.21 -13.20
N PHE A 32 3.78 9.37 -13.70
CA PHE A 32 4.93 9.63 -12.85
C PHE A 32 4.80 10.98 -12.18
N VAL A 33 5.12 11.04 -10.89
CA VAL A 33 5.01 12.24 -10.05
C VAL A 33 6.37 12.53 -9.45
N THR A 34 6.75 13.79 -9.43
CA THR A 34 7.99 14.23 -8.80
C THR A 34 7.95 13.94 -7.30
N GLY A 35 8.99 13.29 -6.81
CA GLY A 35 9.14 12.88 -5.43
C GLY A 35 10.60 12.83 -5.01
N GLN A 36 10.83 12.37 -3.79
CA GLN A 36 12.15 12.25 -3.20
C GLN A 36 12.32 10.90 -2.53
N ILE A 37 13.41 10.20 -2.85
CA ILE A 37 13.90 9.06 -2.07
C ILE A 37 14.86 9.60 -1.02
N VAL A 38 14.67 9.22 0.23
CA VAL A 38 15.51 9.60 1.37
C VAL A 38 16.09 8.33 1.98
N PHE A 39 17.40 8.17 1.92
CA PHE A 39 18.11 7.02 2.47
C PHE A 39 18.40 7.21 3.98
N ASP A 40 18.55 6.12 4.70
CA ASP A 40 18.94 6.13 6.12
C ASP A 40 20.27 6.85 6.36
N SER A 41 21.13 6.88 5.37
CA SER A 41 22.39 7.67 5.39
C SER A 41 22.19 9.19 5.37
N GLY A 42 20.96 9.69 5.24
CA GLY A 42 20.61 11.09 5.07
C GLY A 42 20.78 11.63 3.65
N LYS A 43 21.30 10.82 2.72
CA LYS A 43 21.32 11.19 1.30
C LYS A 43 19.93 11.16 0.70
N SER A 44 19.69 11.95 -0.34
CA SER A 44 18.41 11.93 -1.03
C SER A 44 18.56 12.06 -2.55
N ILE A 45 17.56 11.55 -3.27
CA ILE A 45 17.46 11.63 -4.73
C ILE A 45 16.06 12.17 -5.08
N ILE A 46 16.02 13.23 -5.88
CA ILE A 46 14.79 13.77 -6.45
C ILE A 46 14.62 13.21 -7.86
N GLY A 47 13.41 12.76 -8.17
CA GLY A 47 13.07 12.20 -9.47
C GLY A 47 11.58 12.07 -9.69
N ASP A 48 11.21 11.53 -10.83
CA ASP A 48 9.83 11.18 -11.13
C ASP A 48 9.59 9.71 -10.84
N PHE A 49 8.64 9.44 -9.95
CA PHE A 49 8.35 8.10 -9.45
C PHE A 49 6.89 7.73 -9.69
N ARG A 50 6.63 6.44 -9.78
CA ARG A 50 5.30 5.85 -9.80
C ARG A 50 5.31 4.57 -8.96
N MET A 51 4.28 4.37 -8.14
CA MET A 51 4.15 3.17 -7.31
C MET A 51 3.18 2.18 -7.96
N ASP A 52 3.67 0.98 -8.20
CA ASP A 52 2.89 -0.17 -8.63
C ASP A 52 2.38 -0.90 -7.38
N LEU A 53 1.08 -0.80 -7.14
CA LEU A 53 0.43 -1.33 -5.92
C LEU A 53 0.08 -2.82 -6.04
N TYR A 54 0.13 -3.38 -7.24
CA TYR A 54 -0.09 -4.80 -7.46
C TYR A 54 1.19 -5.60 -7.23
N SER A 55 2.30 -5.13 -7.78
CA SER A 55 3.60 -5.79 -7.63
C SER A 55 4.43 -5.24 -6.46
N HIS A 56 3.96 -4.21 -5.78
CA HIS A 56 4.68 -3.48 -4.73
C HIS A 56 6.08 -3.01 -5.18
N LYS A 57 6.15 -2.40 -6.37
CA LYS A 57 7.40 -1.87 -6.94
C LYS A 57 7.32 -0.35 -7.10
N ILE A 58 8.47 0.30 -6.96
CA ILE A 58 8.61 1.68 -7.37
C ILE A 58 9.20 1.70 -8.78
N GLN A 59 8.63 2.53 -9.63
CA GLN A 59 9.11 2.78 -10.96
C GLN A 59 9.63 4.19 -11.09
N THR A 60 10.68 4.37 -11.88
CA THR A 60 11.20 5.67 -12.31
C THR A 60 11.47 5.62 -13.82
N LYS A 61 11.64 6.79 -14.43
CA LYS A 61 12.01 6.88 -15.85
C LYS A 61 13.29 7.70 -16.03
N ASN A 62 14.11 7.32 -16.99
CA ASN A 62 15.26 8.11 -17.40
C ASN A 62 14.87 9.20 -18.42
N ASN A 63 15.85 10.00 -18.88
CA ASN A 63 15.63 11.07 -19.85
C ASN A 63 15.14 10.56 -21.22
N ASP A 64 15.45 9.32 -21.57
CA ASP A 64 15.00 8.67 -22.82
C ASP A 64 13.61 8.06 -22.69
N GLY A 65 12.93 8.23 -21.54
CA GLY A 65 11.60 7.67 -21.26
C GLY A 65 11.59 6.19 -20.92
N LYS A 66 12.74 5.52 -20.79
CA LYS A 66 12.82 4.13 -20.37
C LYS A 66 12.45 4.00 -18.91
N ILE A 67 11.61 3.01 -18.59
CA ILE A 67 11.11 2.74 -17.25
C ILE A 67 12.02 1.72 -16.56
N PHE A 68 12.34 2.01 -15.31
CA PHE A 68 13.11 1.16 -14.43
C PHE A 68 12.32 0.88 -13.16
N GLU A 69 12.47 -0.32 -12.64
CA GLU A 69 12.02 -0.69 -11.29
C GLU A 69 13.18 -0.51 -10.31
N ILE A 70 12.86 0.09 -9.17
CA ILE A 70 13.80 0.29 -8.08
C ILE A 70 13.72 -0.94 -7.19
N SER A 71 14.88 -1.53 -6.89
CA SER A 71 14.95 -2.59 -5.87
C SER A 71 14.58 -2.00 -4.52
N ILE A 72 13.55 -2.55 -3.90
CA ILE A 72 13.01 -2.09 -2.63
C ILE A 72 13.66 -2.90 -1.51
N ASP A 73 14.15 -2.17 -0.51
CA ASP A 73 14.51 -2.67 0.80
C ASP A 73 14.06 -1.64 1.86
N ASN A 74 14.36 -1.87 3.12
CA ASN A 74 13.99 -0.95 4.20
C ASN A 74 15.01 0.17 4.44
N SER A 75 15.98 0.36 3.55
CA SER A 75 17.08 1.34 3.69
C SER A 75 16.72 2.76 3.23
N PHE A 76 15.51 2.97 2.75
CA PHE A 76 15.06 4.29 2.29
C PHE A 76 13.55 4.49 2.45
N GLU A 77 13.15 5.74 2.40
CA GLU A 77 11.78 6.19 2.36
C GLU A 77 11.50 6.93 1.05
N LEU A 78 10.26 6.88 0.58
CA LEU A 78 9.81 7.63 -0.60
C LEU A 78 8.81 8.70 -0.18
N ILE A 79 9.05 9.95 -0.58
CA ILE A 79 8.14 11.07 -0.36
C ILE A 79 7.56 11.50 -1.69
N ILE A 80 6.25 11.37 -1.86
CA ILE A 80 5.50 11.80 -3.05
C ILE A 80 4.24 12.55 -2.60
N GLY A 81 3.98 13.72 -3.18
CA GLY A 81 2.78 14.50 -2.90
C GLY A 81 2.61 14.86 -1.42
N GLY A 82 3.71 15.07 -0.70
CA GLY A 82 3.73 15.35 0.74
C GLY A 82 3.42 14.14 1.63
N LYS A 83 3.26 12.96 1.06
CA LYS A 83 3.04 11.71 1.78
C LYS A 83 4.32 10.90 1.85
N LYS A 84 4.55 10.26 3.00
CA LYS A 84 5.72 9.44 3.29
C LYS A 84 5.37 7.96 3.18
N TYR A 85 6.18 7.24 2.44
CA TYR A 85 6.05 5.81 2.20
C TYR A 85 7.31 5.10 2.65
N SER A 86 7.13 3.97 3.31
CA SER A 86 8.20 3.08 3.77
C SER A 86 7.93 1.65 3.30
N PHE A 87 8.93 0.79 3.40
CA PHE A 87 8.90 -0.55 2.84
C PHE A 87 9.11 -1.56 3.96
N HIS A 88 8.19 -2.50 4.10
CA HIS A 88 8.18 -3.44 5.20
C HIS A 88 7.86 -4.85 4.73
N GLU A 89 8.46 -5.83 5.35
CA GLU A 89 8.01 -7.21 5.27
C GLU A 89 6.82 -7.37 6.22
N LEU A 90 5.69 -7.83 5.69
CA LEU A 90 4.50 -8.09 6.50
C LEU A 90 4.23 -9.58 6.56
N ASP A 91 4.19 -10.13 7.77
CA ASP A 91 3.73 -11.51 8.02
C ASP A 91 2.25 -11.74 7.65
N LEU A 92 1.52 -10.66 7.33
CA LEU A 92 0.11 -10.67 6.96
C LEU A 92 -0.16 -11.13 5.52
N ILE A 93 0.88 -11.21 4.71
CA ILE A 93 0.80 -11.55 3.29
C ILE A 93 1.79 -12.69 3.04
N GLU A 94 1.33 -13.76 2.40
CA GLU A 94 2.14 -14.93 2.01
C GLU A 94 3.17 -14.60 0.90
N THR A 95 3.83 -13.45 0.99
CA THR A 95 4.88 -13.05 0.05
C THR A 95 6.14 -12.68 0.83
N ASN A 96 7.27 -13.23 0.43
CA ASN A 96 8.60 -12.84 0.93
C ASN A 96 9.05 -11.48 0.37
N ASN A 97 8.14 -10.58 0.07
CA ASN A 97 8.42 -9.30 -0.58
C ASN A 97 8.08 -8.14 0.33
N PHE A 98 8.88 -7.09 0.23
CA PHE A 98 8.56 -5.81 0.83
C PHE A 98 7.26 -5.25 0.23
N VAL A 99 6.42 -4.71 1.08
CA VAL A 99 5.20 -3.99 0.68
C VAL A 99 5.33 -2.50 0.96
N ILE A 100 4.53 -1.72 0.24
CA ILE A 100 4.51 -0.26 0.36
C ILE A 100 3.50 0.14 1.45
N LEU A 101 3.99 0.76 2.52
CA LEU A 101 3.18 1.33 3.58
C LEU A 101 3.27 2.87 3.58
N ARG A 102 2.13 3.54 3.65
CA ARG A 102 2.08 4.98 3.92
C ARG A 102 2.02 5.23 5.42
N GLU A 103 2.94 6.01 5.95
CA GLU A 103 2.89 6.43 7.35
C GLU A 103 1.75 7.44 7.54
N CYS A 104 0.75 7.07 8.35
CA CYS A 104 -0.40 7.91 8.71
C CYS A 104 -0.19 8.62 10.04
N LEU A 105 0.38 7.90 11.02
CA LEU A 105 0.68 8.40 12.35
C LEU A 105 1.84 7.61 12.95
N LYS A 106 2.83 8.30 13.52
CA LYS A 106 3.95 7.72 14.24
C LYS A 106 3.99 8.28 15.66
N LEU A 107 3.77 7.42 16.64
CA LEU A 107 3.91 7.70 18.06
C LEU A 107 5.00 6.79 18.64
N GLU A 108 5.33 6.97 19.89
CA GLU A 108 6.44 6.26 20.55
C GLU A 108 6.25 4.73 20.51
N ASN A 109 5.08 4.26 20.93
CA ASN A 109 4.80 2.83 21.11
C ASN A 109 3.95 2.20 20.00
N ILE A 110 3.29 3.02 19.17
CA ILE A 110 2.30 2.55 18.22
C ILE A 110 2.37 3.40 16.94
N ARG A 111 2.20 2.78 15.79
CA ARG A 111 2.17 3.47 14.50
C ARG A 111 0.96 3.02 13.71
N LEU A 112 0.41 3.94 12.94
CA LEU A 112 -0.64 3.65 11.96
C LEU A 112 -0.07 3.79 10.56
N TYR A 113 -0.28 2.77 9.76
CA TYR A 113 0.04 2.76 8.34
C TYR A 113 -1.21 2.51 7.51
N GLU A 114 -1.18 2.97 6.27
CA GLU A 114 -2.08 2.50 5.23
C GLU A 114 -1.27 1.58 4.30
N PHE A 115 -1.71 0.35 4.19
CA PHE A 115 -1.21 -0.63 3.24
C PHE A 115 -1.94 -0.43 1.92
N TYR A 116 -1.25 0.07 0.93
CA TYR A 116 -1.78 0.23 -0.42
C TYR A 116 -1.64 -1.08 -1.18
N ASN A 117 -2.77 -1.61 -1.66
CA ASN A 117 -2.79 -2.86 -2.42
C ASN A 117 -3.85 -2.81 -3.51
N LYS A 118 -3.52 -3.36 -4.67
CA LYS A 118 -4.47 -3.59 -5.76
C LYS A 118 -4.38 -5.01 -6.27
N ASN A 119 -5.52 -5.57 -6.62
CA ASN A 119 -5.61 -6.90 -7.20
C ASN A 119 -6.30 -6.85 -8.56
N LEU A 120 -5.91 -7.78 -9.42
CA LEU A 120 -6.57 -8.00 -10.70
C LEU A 120 -7.77 -8.94 -10.50
N LYS A 121 -8.97 -8.39 -10.62
CA LYS A 121 -10.20 -9.19 -10.70
C LYS A 121 -10.34 -9.69 -12.13
N LYS A 122 -10.12 -10.99 -12.32
CA LYS A 122 -10.32 -11.65 -13.61
C LYS A 122 -11.80 -11.84 -13.89
N PRO A 123 -12.20 -11.89 -15.19
CA PRO A 123 -13.55 -12.27 -15.57
C PRO A 123 -13.90 -13.65 -15.00
N ILE A 124 -15.15 -13.83 -14.61
CA ILE A 124 -15.66 -15.16 -14.28
C ILE A 124 -15.94 -15.85 -15.62
N GLU A 125 -15.24 -16.94 -15.93
CA GLU A 125 -15.56 -17.77 -17.07
C GLU A 125 -16.94 -18.41 -16.87
N VAL A 126 -17.89 -18.04 -17.72
CA VAL A 126 -19.22 -18.66 -17.71
C VAL A 126 -19.10 -19.98 -18.44
N THR A 127 -19.10 -21.09 -17.70
CA THR A 127 -19.07 -22.45 -18.24
C THR A 127 -20.46 -23.08 -18.26
N GLY A 128 -20.75 -23.92 -19.26
CA GLY A 128 -22.01 -24.69 -19.34
C GLY A 128 -23.13 -24.04 -20.16
N SER A 129 -24.36 -24.43 -19.93
CA SER A 129 -25.54 -24.00 -20.70
C SER A 129 -25.82 -22.49 -20.67
N ALA A 130 -25.33 -21.78 -19.67
CA ALA A 130 -25.40 -20.32 -19.57
C ALA A 130 -24.53 -19.62 -20.64
N ALA A 131 -23.45 -20.23 -21.12
CA ALA A 131 -22.61 -19.69 -22.17
C ALA A 131 -23.34 -19.61 -23.52
N ASN A 132 -24.28 -20.53 -23.75
CA ASN A 132 -25.06 -20.62 -25.00
C ASN A 132 -26.32 -19.73 -25.03
N SER A 133 -26.71 -19.16 -23.90
CA SER A 133 -27.97 -18.38 -23.79
C SER A 133 -27.80 -16.89 -24.13
N GLY A 134 -26.59 -16.43 -24.44
CA GLY A 134 -26.33 -15.01 -24.78
C GLY A 134 -26.45 -14.05 -23.57
N TYR A 135 -26.78 -14.54 -22.39
CA TYR A 135 -26.95 -13.75 -21.16
C TYR A 135 -25.65 -13.58 -20.36
N GLY A 136 -24.61 -14.30 -20.71
CA GLY A 136 -23.33 -14.25 -20.00
C GLY A 136 -22.37 -13.21 -20.61
N LYS A 137 -22.59 -11.93 -20.35
CA LYS A 137 -21.48 -10.97 -20.54
C LYS A 137 -20.42 -11.26 -19.49
N THR A 138 -19.28 -11.78 -19.90
CA THR A 138 -18.08 -11.82 -19.06
C THR A 138 -17.73 -10.38 -18.69
N ALA A 139 -17.66 -10.08 -17.38
CA ALA A 139 -17.19 -8.77 -16.95
C ALA A 139 -15.73 -8.58 -17.39
N ASP A 140 -15.37 -7.41 -17.90
CA ASP A 140 -13.99 -7.10 -18.26
C ASP A 140 -13.07 -7.23 -17.02
N PRO A 141 -11.80 -7.60 -17.21
CA PRO A 141 -10.83 -7.61 -16.11
C PRO A 141 -10.69 -6.19 -15.54
N GLU A 142 -10.59 -6.10 -14.22
CA GLU A 142 -10.60 -4.82 -13.50
C GLU A 142 -9.58 -4.82 -12.36
N TRP A 143 -8.83 -3.71 -12.23
CA TRP A 143 -8.01 -3.43 -11.05
C TRP A 143 -8.89 -2.96 -9.90
N VAL A 144 -8.90 -3.72 -8.80
CA VAL A 144 -9.70 -3.40 -7.61
C VAL A 144 -8.79 -3.01 -6.45
N ASP A 145 -9.20 -1.97 -5.73
CA ASP A 145 -8.52 -1.51 -4.53
C ASP A 145 -8.80 -2.47 -3.36
N GLN A 146 -7.75 -2.92 -2.72
CA GLN A 146 -7.78 -3.75 -1.52
C GLN A 146 -6.93 -3.16 -0.40
N SER A 147 -6.72 -1.85 -0.42
CA SER A 147 -5.99 -1.13 0.60
C SER A 147 -6.64 -1.30 1.99
N ALA A 148 -5.82 -1.35 3.01
CA ALA A 148 -6.24 -1.54 4.40
C ALA A 148 -5.37 -0.69 5.35
N TYR A 149 -5.89 -0.37 6.52
CA TYR A 149 -5.06 0.20 7.58
C TYR A 149 -4.37 -0.91 8.38
N VAL A 150 -3.15 -0.62 8.83
CA VAL A 150 -2.31 -1.55 9.59
C VAL A 150 -1.76 -0.82 10.82
N ILE A 151 -1.89 -1.42 11.97
CA ILE A 151 -1.30 -0.95 13.21
C ILE A 151 -0.02 -1.74 13.47
N PHE A 152 1.09 -1.01 13.70
CA PHE A 152 2.32 -1.59 14.22
C PHE A 152 2.41 -1.35 15.73
N TYR A 153 2.42 -2.43 16.50
CA TYR A 153 2.45 -2.40 17.95
C TYR A 153 3.25 -3.59 18.49
N LYS A 154 4.16 -3.35 19.43
CA LYS A 154 5.03 -4.41 20.04
C LYS A 154 5.72 -5.30 18.99
N ASN A 155 6.33 -4.68 17.98
CA ASN A 155 7.05 -5.34 16.89
C ASN A 155 6.17 -6.31 16.04
N LYS A 156 4.86 -6.08 15.99
CA LYS A 156 3.92 -6.85 15.18
C LYS A 156 3.01 -5.93 14.38
N TYR A 157 2.63 -6.41 13.19
CA TYR A 157 1.65 -5.75 12.35
C TYR A 157 0.27 -6.38 12.55
N PHE A 158 -0.76 -5.54 12.64
CA PHE A 158 -2.15 -5.94 12.80
C PHE A 158 -3.00 -5.21 11.76
N GLU A 159 -3.65 -5.94 10.86
CA GLU A 159 -4.63 -5.34 9.97
C GLU A 159 -5.81 -4.80 10.78
N VAL A 160 -6.21 -3.56 10.50
CA VAL A 160 -7.38 -2.94 11.14
C VAL A 160 -8.63 -3.61 10.58
N PRO A 161 -9.40 -4.33 11.41
CA PRO A 161 -10.55 -5.07 10.92
C PRO A 161 -11.73 -4.13 10.62
N LYS A 162 -12.64 -4.60 9.75
CA LYS A 162 -13.82 -3.84 9.34
C LYS A 162 -14.88 -3.65 10.45
N ASN A 163 -14.73 -4.36 11.58
CA ASN A 163 -15.70 -4.27 12.68
C ASN A 163 -15.03 -4.25 14.06
N HIS A 164 -15.71 -3.61 15.00
CA HIS A 164 -15.22 -3.37 16.36
C HIS A 164 -15.01 -4.65 17.18
N LYS A 165 -15.82 -5.70 16.98
CA LYS A 165 -15.66 -6.97 17.72
C LYS A 165 -14.31 -7.62 17.39
N LYS A 166 -13.95 -7.64 16.10
CA LYS A 166 -12.64 -8.14 15.68
C LYS A 166 -11.51 -7.24 16.16
N MET A 167 -11.73 -5.89 16.22
CA MET A 167 -10.73 -4.95 16.73
C MET A 167 -10.38 -5.21 18.20
N ILE A 168 -11.36 -5.48 19.04
CA ILE A 168 -11.16 -5.91 20.43
C ILE A 168 -10.34 -7.20 20.48
N GLY A 169 -10.65 -8.16 19.59
CA GLY A 169 -9.96 -9.45 19.49
C GLY A 169 -8.46 -9.35 19.17
N LEU A 170 -7.97 -8.25 18.60
CA LEU A 170 -6.53 -8.02 18.36
C LEU A 170 -5.75 -7.81 19.67
N LYS A 171 -6.42 -7.45 20.77
CA LYS A 171 -5.80 -7.16 22.08
C LYS A 171 -4.71 -6.07 22.05
N VAL A 172 -4.76 -5.19 21.06
CA VAL A 172 -3.89 -4.00 20.96
C VAL A 172 -4.31 -2.97 22.02
N PHE A 173 -5.62 -2.86 22.28
CA PHE A 173 -6.21 -1.91 23.21
C PHE A 173 -6.91 -2.63 24.37
N ASN A 174 -7.01 -1.97 25.53
CA ASN A 174 -7.86 -2.43 26.60
C ASN A 174 -9.33 -2.42 26.14
N GLU A 175 -10.06 -3.52 26.31
CA GLU A 175 -11.43 -3.68 25.79
C GLU A 175 -12.41 -2.67 26.38
N LYS A 176 -12.34 -2.43 27.72
CA LYS A 176 -13.25 -1.52 28.43
C LYS A 176 -13.09 -0.09 27.94
N ASP A 177 -11.84 0.37 27.90
CA ASP A 177 -11.48 1.73 27.49
C ASP A 177 -11.78 1.95 26.01
N TYR A 178 -11.43 0.97 25.17
CA TYR A 178 -11.78 0.97 23.74
C TYR A 178 -13.30 1.11 23.53
N THR A 179 -14.09 0.31 24.25
CA THR A 179 -15.55 0.30 24.11
C THR A 179 -16.18 1.62 24.53
N LYS A 180 -15.65 2.24 25.60
CA LYS A 180 -16.05 3.57 26.05
C LYS A 180 -15.68 4.63 25.02
N PHE A 181 -14.41 4.72 24.65
CA PHE A 181 -13.88 5.72 23.73
C PHE A 181 -14.59 5.70 22.36
N ARG A 182 -14.76 4.50 21.77
CA ARG A 182 -15.42 4.37 20.45
C ARG A 182 -16.87 4.86 20.44
N LYS A 183 -17.62 4.69 21.57
CA LYS A 183 -19.00 5.15 21.68
C LYS A 183 -19.08 6.66 21.82
N GLU A 184 -18.23 7.23 22.65
CA GLU A 184 -18.18 8.68 22.92
C GLU A 184 -17.76 9.45 21.66
N ASN A 185 -16.81 8.93 20.89
CA ASN A 185 -16.24 9.58 19.70
C ASN A 185 -16.79 9.07 18.38
N LYS A 186 -17.74 8.11 18.39
CA LYS A 186 -18.38 7.53 17.17
C LYS A 186 -17.36 7.00 16.16
N ILE A 187 -16.29 6.35 16.63
CA ILE A 187 -15.16 5.89 15.81
C ILE A 187 -15.59 4.98 14.66
N ASN A 188 -15.15 5.32 13.45
CA ASN A 188 -15.30 4.53 12.24
C ASN A 188 -13.95 3.97 11.80
N LEU A 189 -13.76 2.67 11.88
CA LEU A 189 -12.50 1.97 11.54
C LEU A 189 -12.08 2.09 10.06
N LYS A 190 -12.91 2.67 9.21
CA LYS A 190 -12.59 2.93 7.79
C LYS A 190 -12.06 4.35 7.55
N LYS A 191 -12.07 5.21 8.55
CA LYS A 191 -11.62 6.59 8.43
C LYS A 191 -10.26 6.79 9.10
N GLU A 192 -9.32 7.34 8.36
CA GLU A 192 -7.97 7.60 8.86
C GLU A 192 -7.96 8.47 10.11
N GLU A 193 -8.72 9.58 10.09
CA GLU A 193 -8.74 10.52 11.21
C GLU A 193 -9.31 9.89 12.49
N ASP A 194 -10.33 9.05 12.37
CA ASP A 194 -10.90 8.33 13.51
C ASP A 194 -9.89 7.31 14.06
N LEU A 195 -9.13 6.66 13.20
CA LEU A 195 -8.06 5.75 13.62
C LEU A 195 -6.89 6.49 14.29
N LYS A 196 -6.50 7.64 13.75
CA LYS A 196 -5.48 8.49 14.38
C LYS A 196 -5.91 8.93 15.78
N GLN A 197 -7.17 9.36 15.90
CA GLN A 197 -7.74 9.77 17.19
C GLN A 197 -7.76 8.61 18.19
N LEU A 198 -8.18 7.42 17.74
CA LEU A 198 -8.19 6.20 18.55
C LEU A 198 -6.78 5.86 19.04
N ILE A 199 -5.80 5.83 18.12
CA ILE A 199 -4.42 5.45 18.44
C ILE A 199 -3.77 6.47 19.36
N ALA A 200 -4.01 7.76 19.16
CA ALA A 200 -3.49 8.82 20.03
C ALA A 200 -4.02 8.72 21.47
N PHE A 201 -5.23 8.23 21.65
CA PHE A 201 -5.81 8.03 22.98
C PHE A 201 -5.14 6.88 23.76
N PHE A 202 -4.60 5.88 23.05
CA PHE A 202 -4.02 4.68 23.66
C PHE A 202 -2.47 4.63 23.64
N ASN A 203 -1.79 5.71 23.23
CA ASN A 203 -0.33 5.75 23.17
C ASN A 203 0.36 5.89 24.54
#